data_9020dc5e072d4144841ff1f53d735577
#
_entry.id   9020dc5e072d4144841ff1f53d735577
#
_cell.length_a   1.000
_cell.length_b   1.000
_cell.length_c   1.000
_cell.angle_alpha   90.00
_cell.angle_beta   90.00
_cell.angle_gamma   90.00
#
_symmetry.space_group_name_H-M   'P 1'
#
loop_
_entity.id
_entity.type
_entity.pdbx_description
1 polymer ?
#
loop_
_entity_poly.entity_id
_entity_poly.type
_entity_poly.pdbx_seq_one_letter_code
_entity_poly.pdbx_strand_id
1 'polypeptide(L)'
;MILSGLAVGIALGVIMQRGRFCVTGMIRDIWLNNKWRNLVALLIVISVHAVGLAALTSAGVIAPEYSTFAPAAVAVGGLIFGLGIILAGGCASGTWYRSGEGLVGSWFALLMYAVSAAAMKYGVLADFNAAMKSWDTGWTTLPETFGVSPWYFAIAISVGTALAARHFLAKDAARPKVSLDQPWYRKPLHMYTAGAIIGLIGVLAWPLSAATGRNSGLGITTPTADVLTYTVTADPARFNWGTLLVLGLLVGSFIAAKASGEFRIRVPDATTTVRSIVGGLMMGVGASLAGGCTVGNGMVETSLFSYQGWFAMLFIALGIGAGARWWIKPATAAASAPTRTYSTDESITNNVPVSAEDRILDTPVSPAANFGVATGVITLAKPDVSEKLTPLAPGRFHLDAMGMVCPFPTVEAKDAIRTLESGDDMVIDFDCTQGTEAIPQWAADAGHTVKDFQQTSAAGWTITVTKDGQSR
;
A
#
# COMPACT_ATOMS: atom_id res chain seq x y z
N MET A 1 -2.97 27.77 15.42
CA MET A 1 -3.96 26.79 14.95
C MET A 1 -3.43 25.90 13.83
N ILE A 2 -2.74 26.41 12.80
CA ILE A 2 -2.21 25.60 11.67
C ILE A 2 -1.32 24.44 12.15
N LEU A 3 -0.52 24.63 13.23
CA LEU A 3 0.34 23.59 13.80
C LEU A 3 -0.41 22.36 14.33
N SER A 4 -1.73 22.46 14.59
CA SER A 4 -2.52 21.27 14.91
C SER A 4 -2.56 20.27 13.75
N GLY A 5 -2.46 20.74 12.49
CA GLY A 5 -2.32 19.88 11.32
C GLY A 5 -1.05 19.03 11.36
N LEU A 6 0.07 19.63 11.78
CA LEU A 6 1.33 18.90 11.96
C LEU A 6 1.20 17.80 13.04
N ALA A 7 0.60 18.14 14.18
CA ALA A 7 0.41 17.20 15.29
C ALA A 7 -0.50 16.02 14.88
N VAL A 8 -1.64 16.32 14.25
CA VAL A 8 -2.55 15.30 13.68
C VAL A 8 -1.85 14.44 12.64
N GLY A 9 -1.04 15.07 11.76
CA GLY A 9 -0.25 14.37 10.75
C GLY A 9 0.78 13.43 11.37
N ILE A 10 1.52 13.88 12.39
CA ILE A 10 2.49 13.03 13.12
C ILE A 10 1.77 11.83 13.74
N ALA A 11 0.66 12.04 14.44
CA ALA A 11 -0.11 10.95 15.01
C ALA A 11 -0.59 9.97 13.95
N LEU A 12 -1.15 10.47 12.84
CA LEU A 12 -1.60 9.66 11.71
C LEU A 12 -0.43 8.85 11.10
N GLY A 13 0.73 9.47 10.90
CA GLY A 13 1.93 8.82 10.36
C GLY A 13 2.45 7.69 11.24
N VAL A 14 2.51 7.92 12.56
CA VAL A 14 2.88 6.90 13.54
C VAL A 14 1.92 5.71 13.47
N ILE A 15 0.61 5.96 13.51
CA ILE A 15 -0.39 4.89 13.53
C ILE A 15 -0.45 4.14 12.19
N MET A 16 -0.33 4.82 11.06
CA MET A 16 -0.32 4.16 9.74
C MET A 16 0.92 3.28 9.56
N GLN A 17 2.09 3.74 10.02
CA GLN A 17 3.33 2.98 9.97
C GLN A 17 3.26 1.77 10.91
N ARG A 18 2.90 1.97 12.20
CA ARG A 18 2.84 0.89 13.20
C ARG A 18 1.74 -0.13 12.92
N GLY A 19 0.60 0.31 12.40
CA GLY A 19 -0.51 -0.55 11.97
C GLY A 19 -0.36 -1.12 10.57
N ARG A 20 0.71 -0.77 9.84
CA ARG A 20 0.93 -1.18 8.45
C ARG A 20 -0.31 -0.96 7.57
N PHE A 21 -1.00 0.14 7.85
CA PHE A 21 -2.33 0.41 7.34
C PHE A 21 -2.28 0.81 5.85
N CYS A 22 -2.72 -0.08 4.97
CA CYS A 22 -2.65 0.12 3.52
C CYS A 22 -3.97 -0.26 2.84
N VAL A 23 -4.77 0.72 2.47
CA VAL A 23 -6.06 0.50 1.78
C VAL A 23 -5.89 -0.25 0.46
N THR A 24 -4.82 0.05 -0.29
CA THR A 24 -4.49 -0.70 -1.53
C THR A 24 -4.33 -2.19 -1.26
N GLY A 25 -3.58 -2.55 -0.21
CA GLY A 25 -3.39 -3.95 0.18
C GLY A 25 -4.69 -4.62 0.58
N MET A 26 -5.53 -3.94 1.37
CA MET A 26 -6.82 -4.46 1.84
C MET A 26 -7.75 -4.84 0.68
N ILE A 27 -7.87 -3.97 -0.33
CA ILE A 27 -8.75 -4.21 -1.48
C ILE A 27 -8.09 -5.20 -2.46
N ARG A 28 -6.80 -5.09 -2.73
CA ARG A 28 -6.05 -6.00 -3.60
C ARG A 28 -6.14 -7.45 -3.12
N ASP A 29 -6.03 -7.68 -1.82
CA ASP A 29 -6.05 -9.03 -1.25
C ASP A 29 -7.42 -9.72 -1.41
N ILE A 30 -8.51 -8.97 -1.62
CA ILE A 30 -9.80 -9.52 -2.02
C ILE A 30 -9.70 -10.13 -3.41
N TRP A 31 -9.12 -9.38 -4.37
CA TRP A 31 -9.00 -9.81 -5.77
C TRP A 31 -8.01 -10.95 -5.99
N LEU A 32 -6.88 -10.96 -5.25
CA LEU A 32 -5.82 -11.95 -5.43
C LEU A 32 -5.98 -13.19 -4.54
N ASN A 33 -6.51 -13.02 -3.35
CA ASN A 33 -6.50 -14.06 -2.32
C ASN A 33 -7.89 -14.35 -1.74
N ASN A 34 -8.95 -13.69 -2.21
CA ASN A 34 -10.31 -13.74 -1.65
C ASN A 34 -10.35 -13.47 -0.12
N LYS A 35 -9.45 -12.60 0.37
CA LYS A 35 -9.31 -12.29 1.80
C LYS A 35 -10.02 -10.98 2.15
N TRP A 36 -11.20 -11.11 2.78
CA TRP A 36 -12.04 -9.98 3.20
C TRP A 36 -11.65 -9.40 4.57
N ARG A 37 -10.86 -10.16 5.36
CA ARG A 37 -10.46 -9.79 6.72
C ARG A 37 -9.85 -8.38 6.81
N ASN A 38 -8.96 -8.04 5.89
CA ASN A 38 -8.25 -6.77 5.91
C ASN A 38 -9.16 -5.58 5.58
N LEU A 39 -10.21 -5.79 4.75
CA LEU A 39 -11.20 -4.76 4.44
C LEU A 39 -11.97 -4.31 5.69
N VAL A 40 -12.17 -5.19 6.68
CA VAL A 40 -12.85 -4.86 7.93
C VAL A 40 -12.13 -3.73 8.68
N ALA A 41 -10.81 -3.62 8.57
CA ALA A 41 -10.07 -2.51 9.16
C ALA A 41 -10.46 -1.16 8.53
N LEU A 42 -10.68 -1.10 7.23
CA LEU A 42 -11.20 0.10 6.56
C LEU A 42 -12.64 0.41 6.98
N LEU A 43 -13.50 -0.62 7.09
CA LEU A 43 -14.87 -0.45 7.58
C LEU A 43 -14.92 0.07 9.02
N ILE A 44 -13.95 -0.34 9.88
CA ILE A 44 -13.81 0.21 11.23
C ILE A 44 -13.49 1.71 11.19
N VAL A 45 -12.55 2.14 10.31
CA VAL A 45 -12.26 3.58 10.11
C VAL A 45 -13.54 4.32 9.73
N ILE A 46 -14.25 3.82 8.70
CA ILE A 46 -15.48 4.44 8.19
C ILE A 46 -16.56 4.51 9.29
N SER A 47 -16.74 3.44 10.05
CA SER A 47 -17.75 3.39 11.11
C SER A 47 -17.47 4.36 12.24
N VAL A 48 -16.24 4.37 12.78
CA VAL A 48 -15.83 5.29 13.83
C VAL A 48 -15.94 6.74 13.36
N HIS A 49 -15.50 6.99 12.13
CA HIS A 49 -15.55 8.32 11.52
C HIS A 49 -17.01 8.76 11.27
N ALA A 50 -17.87 7.89 10.75
CA ALA A 50 -19.29 8.21 10.49
C ALA A 50 -20.06 8.55 11.76
N VAL A 51 -19.87 7.77 12.84
CA VAL A 51 -20.49 8.06 14.16
C VAL A 51 -19.96 9.39 14.72
N GLY A 52 -18.64 9.60 14.66
CA GLY A 52 -18.02 10.84 15.13
C GLY A 52 -18.49 12.08 14.34
N LEU A 53 -18.55 11.99 13.01
CA LEU A 53 -19.01 13.10 12.17
C LEU A 53 -20.51 13.38 12.38
N ALA A 54 -21.35 12.33 12.48
CA ALA A 54 -22.76 12.50 12.81
C ALA A 54 -22.95 13.22 14.17
N ALA A 55 -22.13 12.85 15.18
CA ALA A 55 -22.16 13.50 16.48
C ALA A 55 -21.73 14.97 16.41
N LEU A 56 -20.60 15.27 15.75
CA LEU A 56 -20.09 16.63 15.60
C LEU A 56 -21.06 17.53 14.82
N THR A 57 -21.70 17.00 13.76
CA THR A 57 -22.71 17.73 12.99
C THR A 57 -23.96 17.97 13.81
N SER A 58 -24.44 16.96 14.54
CA SER A 58 -25.62 17.10 15.42
C SER A 58 -25.40 18.07 16.56
N ALA A 59 -24.14 18.18 17.07
CA ALA A 59 -23.74 19.15 18.08
C ALA A 59 -23.48 20.56 17.52
N GLY A 60 -23.55 20.76 16.19
CA GLY A 60 -23.29 22.04 15.54
C GLY A 60 -21.81 22.46 15.57
N VAL A 61 -20.89 21.52 15.84
CA VAL A 61 -19.44 21.79 15.89
C VAL A 61 -18.85 21.90 14.49
N ILE A 62 -19.40 21.15 13.53
CA ILE A 62 -19.01 21.17 12.12
C ILE A 62 -20.26 21.30 11.24
N ALA A 63 -20.06 21.92 10.06
CA ALA A 63 -21.06 21.98 8.99
C ALA A 63 -20.37 21.50 7.70
N PRO A 64 -20.39 20.19 7.38
CA PRO A 64 -19.74 19.67 6.20
C PRO A 64 -20.34 20.25 4.93
N GLU A 65 -19.50 20.72 4.02
CA GLU A 65 -19.89 21.11 2.68
C GLU A 65 -19.77 19.89 1.76
N TYR A 66 -20.86 19.56 1.08
CA TYR A 66 -20.90 18.41 0.19
C TYR A 66 -20.65 18.84 -1.26
N SER A 67 -19.72 18.17 -1.93
CA SER A 67 -19.52 18.31 -3.36
C SER A 67 -20.62 17.63 -4.13
N THR A 68 -21.07 18.23 -5.24
CA THR A 68 -21.98 17.59 -6.18
C THR A 68 -21.29 16.39 -6.86
N PHE A 69 -22.05 15.34 -7.12
CA PHE A 69 -21.55 14.11 -7.67
C PHE A 69 -21.45 14.17 -9.20
N ALA A 70 -20.22 14.07 -9.73
CA ALA A 70 -19.91 14.01 -11.16
C ALA A 70 -19.52 12.57 -11.56
N PRO A 71 -20.49 11.72 -11.95
CA PRO A 71 -20.28 10.27 -12.08
C PRO A 71 -19.20 9.90 -13.10
N ALA A 72 -19.13 10.56 -14.25
CA ALA A 72 -18.13 10.28 -15.28
C ALA A 72 -16.71 10.58 -14.80
N ALA A 73 -16.49 11.76 -14.19
CA ALA A 73 -15.20 12.14 -13.65
C ALA A 73 -14.75 11.20 -12.52
N VAL A 74 -15.67 10.84 -11.63
CA VAL A 74 -15.41 9.95 -10.51
C VAL A 74 -15.12 8.52 -10.96
N ALA A 75 -15.86 7.99 -11.94
CA ALA A 75 -15.63 6.65 -12.50
C ALA A 75 -14.25 6.55 -13.17
N VAL A 76 -13.96 7.45 -14.11
CA VAL A 76 -12.69 7.46 -14.85
C VAL A 76 -11.53 7.74 -13.87
N GLY A 77 -11.67 8.73 -13.00
CA GLY A 77 -10.68 9.07 -11.98
C GLY A 77 -10.40 7.92 -11.03
N GLY A 78 -11.45 7.26 -10.54
CA GLY A 78 -11.35 6.09 -9.64
C GLY A 78 -10.62 4.92 -10.29
N LEU A 79 -10.93 4.59 -11.55
CA LEU A 79 -10.24 3.53 -12.30
C LEU A 79 -8.76 3.85 -12.51
N ILE A 80 -8.44 5.06 -12.99
CA ILE A 80 -7.05 5.49 -13.21
C ILE A 80 -6.27 5.48 -11.89
N PHE A 81 -6.88 5.98 -10.80
CA PHE A 81 -6.26 5.97 -9.48
C PHE A 81 -6.01 4.55 -8.99
N GLY A 82 -7.01 3.65 -9.14
CA GLY A 82 -6.91 2.24 -8.75
C GLY A 82 -5.80 1.47 -9.49
N LEU A 83 -5.63 1.72 -10.80
CA LEU A 83 -4.51 1.20 -11.59
C LEU A 83 -3.18 1.80 -11.09
N GLY A 84 -3.13 3.11 -10.89
CA GLY A 84 -1.92 3.84 -10.46
C GLY A 84 -1.37 3.35 -9.13
N ILE A 85 -2.22 3.09 -8.13
CA ILE A 85 -1.77 2.63 -6.80
C ILE A 85 -1.22 1.20 -6.80
N ILE A 86 -1.58 0.37 -7.78
CA ILE A 86 -0.96 -0.95 -7.96
C ILE A 86 0.45 -0.80 -8.53
N LEU A 87 0.66 0.06 -9.51
CA LEU A 87 1.98 0.34 -10.08
C LEU A 87 2.90 1.03 -9.07
N ALA A 88 2.40 2.02 -8.35
CA ALA A 88 3.15 2.75 -7.32
C ALA A 88 3.44 1.91 -6.05
N GLY A 89 2.81 0.74 -5.92
CA GLY A 89 2.96 -0.13 -4.75
C GLY A 89 2.27 0.37 -3.49
N GLY A 90 1.44 1.45 -3.57
CA GLY A 90 0.71 2.00 -2.42
C GLY A 90 -0.18 3.17 -2.80
N CYS A 91 -1.17 3.48 -1.95
CA CYS A 91 -2.04 4.64 -2.13
C CYS A 91 -1.35 5.96 -1.74
N ALA A 92 -2.03 7.08 -1.88
CA ALA A 92 -1.49 8.41 -1.60
C ALA A 92 -0.90 8.54 -0.18
N SER A 93 -1.64 8.15 0.86
CA SER A 93 -1.11 8.13 2.24
C SER A 93 -0.03 7.06 2.42
N GLY A 94 -0.16 5.94 1.67
CA GLY A 94 0.84 4.87 1.64
C GLY A 94 2.19 5.34 1.12
N THR A 95 2.22 6.17 0.07
CA THR A 95 3.48 6.73 -0.45
C THR A 95 4.12 7.70 0.53
N TRP A 96 3.31 8.51 1.26
CA TRP A 96 3.81 9.40 2.30
C TRP A 96 4.48 8.63 3.45
N TYR A 97 3.78 7.69 4.10
CA TYR A 97 4.37 7.02 5.26
C TYR A 97 5.53 6.08 4.88
N ARG A 98 5.48 5.43 3.71
CA ARG A 98 6.60 4.61 3.21
C ARG A 98 7.81 5.44 2.81
N SER A 99 7.60 6.68 2.35
CA SER A 99 8.70 7.62 2.16
C SER A 99 9.43 7.89 3.47
N GLY A 100 8.71 8.00 4.59
CA GLY A 100 9.26 8.10 5.93
C GLY A 100 9.98 6.84 6.41
N GLU A 101 9.60 5.65 5.91
CA GLU A 101 10.32 4.39 6.16
C GLU A 101 11.61 4.23 5.35
N GLY A 102 11.87 5.14 4.39
CA GLY A 102 13.06 5.13 3.55
C GLY A 102 12.92 4.37 2.22
N LEU A 103 11.68 4.13 1.73
CA LEU A 103 11.46 3.53 0.41
C LEU A 103 11.61 4.58 -0.70
N VAL A 104 12.72 4.54 -1.43
CA VAL A 104 13.02 5.50 -2.51
C VAL A 104 12.01 5.39 -3.66
N GLY A 105 11.50 4.20 -3.97
CA GLY A 105 10.40 4.04 -4.94
C GLY A 105 9.15 4.84 -4.57
N SER A 106 8.83 4.94 -3.27
CA SER A 106 7.72 5.78 -2.79
C SER A 106 8.03 7.27 -2.92
N TRP A 107 9.29 7.70 -2.86
CA TRP A 107 9.67 9.11 -3.12
C TRP A 107 9.38 9.50 -4.56
N PHE A 108 9.75 8.65 -5.53
CA PHE A 108 9.42 8.88 -6.94
C PHE A 108 7.90 8.90 -7.18
N ALA A 109 7.17 7.94 -6.62
CA ALA A 109 5.73 7.90 -6.73
C ALA A 109 5.07 9.15 -6.12
N LEU A 110 5.54 9.59 -4.94
CA LEU A 110 5.03 10.77 -4.25
C LEU A 110 5.29 12.06 -5.03
N LEU A 111 6.51 12.22 -5.57
CA LEU A 111 6.86 13.39 -6.39
C LEU A 111 5.97 13.45 -7.64
N MET A 112 5.84 12.36 -8.37
CA MET A 112 5.01 12.31 -9.58
C MET A 112 3.52 12.50 -9.28
N TYR A 113 3.06 11.98 -8.14
CA TYR A 113 1.72 12.23 -7.63
C TYR A 113 1.48 13.71 -7.33
N ALA A 114 2.43 14.39 -6.67
CA ALA A 114 2.35 15.81 -6.40
C ALA A 114 2.32 16.65 -7.69
N VAL A 115 3.21 16.34 -8.65
CA VAL A 115 3.28 17.02 -9.94
C VAL A 115 1.98 16.89 -10.72
N SER A 116 1.47 15.68 -10.89
CA SER A 116 0.24 15.44 -11.67
C SER A 116 -1.00 15.98 -10.96
N ALA A 117 -1.08 15.91 -9.62
CA ALA A 117 -2.17 16.51 -8.87
C ALA A 117 -2.14 18.05 -8.94
N ALA A 118 -0.95 18.67 -8.88
CA ALA A 118 -0.81 20.13 -9.06
C ALA A 118 -1.18 20.56 -10.50
N ALA A 119 -0.74 19.80 -11.51
CA ALA A 119 -1.11 20.05 -12.90
C ALA A 119 -2.63 20.00 -13.13
N MET A 120 -3.31 19.03 -12.51
CA MET A 120 -4.76 18.88 -12.59
C MET A 120 -5.56 19.91 -11.81
N LYS A 121 -5.01 20.47 -10.74
CA LYS A 121 -5.74 21.40 -9.87
C LYS A 121 -5.43 22.86 -10.17
N TYR A 122 -4.18 23.17 -10.52
CA TYR A 122 -3.68 24.54 -10.60
C TYR A 122 -2.93 24.83 -11.91
N GLY A 123 -2.61 23.80 -12.68
CA GLY A 123 -1.78 23.89 -13.87
C GLY A 123 -2.54 23.63 -15.16
N VAL A 124 -1.80 23.15 -16.16
CA VAL A 124 -2.24 22.99 -17.55
C VAL A 124 -3.45 22.07 -17.77
N LEU A 125 -3.78 21.21 -16.80
CA LEU A 125 -4.93 20.31 -16.87
C LEU A 125 -6.12 20.77 -16.00
N ALA A 126 -6.07 21.97 -15.43
CA ALA A 126 -7.11 22.48 -14.54
C ALA A 126 -8.47 22.62 -15.28
N ASP A 127 -8.47 23.17 -16.49
CA ASP A 127 -9.66 23.32 -17.31
C ASP A 127 -10.28 21.97 -17.70
N PHE A 128 -9.44 20.98 -18.03
CA PHE A 128 -9.88 19.62 -18.29
C PHE A 128 -10.54 18.99 -17.05
N ASN A 129 -9.92 19.16 -15.87
CA ASN A 129 -10.49 18.68 -14.61
C ASN A 129 -11.83 19.35 -14.29
N ALA A 130 -11.93 20.66 -14.50
CA ALA A 130 -13.17 21.42 -14.31
C ALA A 130 -14.26 20.98 -15.31
N ALA A 131 -13.91 20.82 -16.57
CA ALA A 131 -14.84 20.34 -17.61
C ALA A 131 -15.39 18.95 -17.32
N MET A 132 -14.55 18.02 -16.89
CA MET A 132 -15.00 16.68 -16.48
C MET A 132 -15.92 16.70 -15.28
N LYS A 133 -15.72 17.61 -14.33
CA LYS A 133 -16.53 17.74 -13.12
C LYS A 133 -17.80 18.56 -13.31
N SER A 134 -17.92 19.34 -14.39
CA SER A 134 -19.13 20.09 -14.69
C SER A 134 -20.34 19.20 -15.08
N TRP A 135 -20.09 17.93 -15.40
CA TRP A 135 -21.14 16.95 -15.66
C TRP A 135 -21.60 16.32 -14.33
N ASP A 136 -22.17 17.12 -13.46
CA ASP A 136 -22.66 16.68 -12.17
C ASP A 136 -24.18 16.40 -12.19
N THR A 137 -24.63 15.60 -11.21
CA THR A 137 -26.04 15.19 -11.07
C THR A 137 -26.77 16.03 -10.04
N GLY A 138 -26.12 16.94 -9.35
CA GLY A 138 -26.68 17.67 -8.21
C GLY A 138 -26.88 16.82 -6.95
N TRP A 139 -26.65 15.49 -7.00
CA TRP A 139 -26.75 14.62 -5.83
C TRP A 139 -25.53 14.80 -4.92
N THR A 140 -25.74 14.78 -3.61
CA THR A 140 -24.70 14.97 -2.59
C THR A 140 -24.54 13.74 -1.72
N THR A 141 -25.51 13.44 -0.85
CA THR A 141 -25.44 12.34 0.11
C THR A 141 -26.66 11.44 0.09
N LEU A 142 -26.49 10.17 0.50
CA LEU A 142 -27.58 9.22 0.67
C LEU A 142 -28.63 9.71 1.71
N PRO A 143 -28.23 10.19 2.92
CA PRO A 143 -29.18 10.70 3.89
C PRO A 143 -30.07 11.83 3.36
N GLU A 144 -29.49 12.76 2.61
CA GLU A 144 -30.24 13.89 2.02
C GLU A 144 -31.25 13.42 0.97
N THR A 145 -30.86 12.49 0.09
CA THR A 145 -31.73 11.93 -0.94
C THR A 145 -32.93 11.20 -0.34
N PHE A 146 -32.73 10.47 0.76
CA PHE A 146 -33.84 9.74 1.42
C PHE A 146 -34.57 10.58 2.48
N GLY A 147 -34.12 11.81 2.76
CA GLY A 147 -34.73 12.69 3.78
C GLY A 147 -34.60 12.12 5.19
N VAL A 148 -33.54 11.33 5.47
CA VAL A 148 -33.35 10.66 6.77
C VAL A 148 -32.09 11.15 7.46
N SER A 149 -32.05 11.01 8.79
CA SER A 149 -30.86 11.40 9.57
C SER A 149 -29.65 10.51 9.22
N PRO A 150 -28.43 11.10 9.09
CA PRO A 150 -27.18 10.35 8.89
C PRO A 150 -26.92 9.26 9.95
N TRP A 151 -27.54 9.38 11.13
CA TRP A 151 -27.41 8.42 12.23
C TRP A 151 -27.89 7.01 11.85
N TYR A 152 -28.94 6.89 11.03
CA TYR A 152 -29.42 5.56 10.62
C TYR A 152 -28.34 4.80 9.84
N PHE A 153 -27.67 5.47 8.91
CA PHE A 153 -26.60 4.88 8.13
C PHE A 153 -25.34 4.62 8.99
N ALA A 154 -24.99 5.56 9.90
CA ALA A 154 -23.86 5.42 10.80
C ALA A 154 -24.03 4.23 11.76
N ILE A 155 -25.22 4.03 12.31
CA ILE A 155 -25.51 2.87 13.16
C ILE A 155 -25.49 1.58 12.35
N ALA A 156 -26.13 1.56 11.17
CA ALA A 156 -26.20 0.37 10.33
C ALA A 156 -24.80 -0.12 9.93
N ILE A 157 -23.92 0.78 9.45
CA ILE A 157 -22.55 0.41 9.06
C ILE A 157 -21.73 -0.02 10.29
N SER A 158 -21.93 0.63 11.44
CA SER A 158 -21.21 0.30 12.67
C SER A 158 -21.58 -1.08 13.20
N VAL A 159 -22.87 -1.42 13.23
CA VAL A 159 -23.34 -2.76 13.62
C VAL A 159 -22.80 -3.82 12.66
N GLY A 160 -22.94 -3.60 11.35
CA GLY A 160 -22.41 -4.53 10.34
C GLY A 160 -20.90 -4.74 10.48
N THR A 161 -20.15 -3.66 10.69
CA THR A 161 -18.70 -3.71 10.90
C THR A 161 -18.34 -4.43 12.19
N ALA A 162 -19.04 -4.19 13.29
CA ALA A 162 -18.80 -4.87 14.57
C ALA A 162 -19.03 -6.39 14.47
N LEU A 163 -20.10 -6.82 13.77
CA LEU A 163 -20.36 -8.23 13.52
C LEU A 163 -19.27 -8.86 12.64
N ALA A 164 -18.84 -8.19 11.57
CA ALA A 164 -17.75 -8.64 10.72
C ALA A 164 -16.42 -8.73 11.50
N ALA A 165 -16.09 -7.70 12.29
CA ALA A 165 -14.89 -7.69 13.13
C ALA A 165 -14.89 -8.85 14.14
N ARG A 166 -16.01 -9.09 14.81
CA ARG A 166 -16.17 -10.21 15.75
C ARG A 166 -15.97 -11.56 15.04
N HIS A 167 -16.55 -11.73 13.87
CA HIS A 167 -16.40 -12.97 13.08
C HIS A 167 -14.93 -13.26 12.75
N PHE A 168 -14.21 -12.27 12.21
CA PHE A 168 -12.80 -12.46 11.81
C PHE A 168 -11.87 -12.58 13.02
N LEU A 169 -12.12 -11.84 14.12
CA LEU A 169 -11.34 -11.99 15.35
C LEU A 169 -11.48 -13.39 15.96
N ALA A 170 -12.69 -13.96 15.97
CA ALA A 170 -12.92 -15.33 16.42
C ALA A 170 -12.15 -16.35 15.55
N LYS A 171 -12.16 -16.14 14.22
CA LYS A 171 -11.40 -16.98 13.28
C LYS A 171 -9.89 -16.86 13.48
N ASP A 172 -9.38 -15.66 13.76
CA ASP A 172 -7.95 -15.42 14.01
C ASP A 172 -7.48 -16.01 15.35
N ALA A 173 -8.35 -16.04 16.36
CA ALA A 173 -8.03 -16.63 17.66
C ALA A 173 -7.79 -18.16 17.56
N ALA A 174 -8.40 -18.81 16.57
CA ALA A 174 -8.25 -20.25 16.33
C ALA A 174 -6.99 -20.62 15.50
N ARG A 175 -6.23 -19.62 15.00
CA ARG A 175 -5.04 -19.86 14.16
C ARG A 175 -3.76 -19.91 14.97
N PRO A 176 -2.75 -20.72 14.56
CA PRO A 176 -1.43 -20.65 15.16
C PRO A 176 -0.82 -19.27 14.95
N LYS A 177 -0.37 -18.64 16.02
CA LYS A 177 0.24 -17.30 15.99
C LYS A 177 1.74 -17.48 15.82
N VAL A 178 2.24 -17.16 14.63
CA VAL A 178 3.68 -16.98 14.41
C VAL A 178 3.98 -15.50 14.62
N SER A 179 4.74 -15.17 15.64
CA SER A 179 5.14 -13.79 15.93
C SER A 179 6.63 -13.70 16.11
N LEU A 180 7.22 -12.60 15.64
CA LEU A 180 8.59 -12.23 15.99
C LEU A 180 8.70 -12.05 17.51
N ASP A 181 9.74 -12.62 18.10
CA ASP A 181 10.08 -12.36 19.50
C ASP A 181 10.74 -10.97 19.61
N GLN A 182 9.88 -9.98 19.78
CA GLN A 182 10.27 -8.57 19.86
C GLN A 182 9.61 -7.90 21.06
N PRO A 183 10.26 -6.87 21.64
CA PRO A 183 9.65 -6.03 22.67
C PRO A 183 8.32 -5.45 22.22
N TRP A 184 7.37 -5.24 23.15
CA TRP A 184 6.01 -4.79 22.85
C TRP A 184 5.95 -3.50 22.03
N TYR A 185 6.89 -2.57 22.22
CA TYR A 185 6.96 -1.29 21.47
C TYR A 185 7.43 -1.44 20.03
N ARG A 186 8.06 -2.58 19.66
CA ARG A 186 8.44 -2.93 18.29
C ARG A 186 7.41 -3.79 17.58
N LYS A 187 6.46 -4.39 18.34
CA LYS A 187 5.40 -5.20 17.70
C LYS A 187 4.48 -4.29 16.89
N PRO A 188 4.05 -4.72 15.69
CA PRO A 188 3.07 -3.95 14.92
C PRO A 188 1.75 -3.85 15.68
N LEU A 189 1.05 -2.72 15.51
CA LEU A 189 -0.32 -2.57 16.00
C LEU A 189 -1.25 -3.49 15.22
N HIS A 190 -2.18 -4.13 15.93
CA HIS A 190 -3.23 -4.89 15.24
C HIS A 190 -4.03 -3.95 14.32
N MET A 191 -4.25 -4.37 13.04
CA MET A 191 -4.83 -3.48 12.02
C MET A 191 -6.22 -2.95 12.38
N TYR A 192 -7.04 -3.67 13.17
CA TYR A 192 -8.35 -3.18 13.62
C TYR A 192 -8.21 -2.08 14.67
N THR A 193 -7.24 -2.20 15.57
CA THR A 193 -6.90 -1.14 16.52
C THR A 193 -6.36 0.09 15.80
N ALA A 194 -5.48 -0.09 14.84
CA ALA A 194 -5.00 1.00 14.00
C ALA A 194 -6.16 1.68 13.24
N GLY A 195 -7.10 0.90 12.68
CA GLY A 195 -8.29 1.42 12.02
C GLY A 195 -9.16 2.27 12.95
N ALA A 196 -9.42 1.81 14.18
CA ALA A 196 -10.19 2.57 15.15
C ALA A 196 -9.52 3.90 15.53
N ILE A 197 -8.18 3.88 15.75
CA ILE A 197 -7.42 5.10 16.07
C ILE A 197 -7.40 6.06 14.88
N ILE A 198 -7.22 5.58 13.64
CA ILE A 198 -7.28 6.40 12.42
C ILE A 198 -8.66 7.04 12.28
N GLY A 199 -9.74 6.30 12.54
CA GLY A 199 -11.09 6.85 12.56
C GLY A 199 -11.26 7.97 13.58
N LEU A 200 -10.77 7.79 14.82
CA LEU A 200 -10.77 8.82 15.86
C LEU A 200 -9.93 10.05 15.49
N ILE A 201 -8.75 9.85 14.90
CA ILE A 201 -7.94 10.94 14.36
C ILE A 201 -8.72 11.71 13.29
N GLY A 202 -9.46 11.02 12.42
CA GLY A 202 -10.32 11.65 11.42
C GLY A 202 -11.42 12.51 12.03
N VAL A 203 -12.07 12.04 13.10
CA VAL A 203 -13.08 12.81 13.84
C VAL A 203 -12.47 14.08 14.45
N LEU A 204 -11.29 13.97 15.09
CA LEU A 204 -10.59 15.11 15.68
C LEU A 204 -10.03 16.09 14.64
N ALA A 205 -9.64 15.58 13.48
CA ALA A 205 -9.06 16.39 12.41
C ALA A 205 -10.05 17.43 11.87
N TRP A 206 -11.33 17.12 11.84
CA TRP A 206 -12.34 18.01 11.25
C TRP A 206 -12.49 19.33 12.01
N PRO A 207 -12.81 19.37 13.30
CA PRO A 207 -12.93 20.64 14.02
C PRO A 207 -11.62 21.42 14.06
N LEU A 208 -10.46 20.74 14.14
CA LEU A 208 -9.15 21.38 14.11
C LEU A 208 -8.85 22.03 12.75
N SER A 209 -9.27 21.41 11.67
CA SER A 209 -9.17 21.93 10.31
C SER A 209 -10.15 23.12 10.11
N ALA A 210 -11.40 22.96 10.54
CA ALA A 210 -12.44 23.98 10.42
C ALA A 210 -12.06 25.26 11.20
N ALA A 211 -11.42 25.13 12.36
CA ALA A 211 -10.91 26.27 13.14
C ALA A 211 -9.83 27.10 12.40
N THR A 212 -9.28 26.59 11.28
CA THR A 212 -8.35 27.32 10.40
C THR A 212 -9.02 27.88 9.15
N GLY A 213 -10.35 27.79 9.03
CA GLY A 213 -11.12 28.20 7.86
C GLY A 213 -11.21 27.12 6.77
N ARG A 214 -10.64 25.91 6.98
CA ARG A 214 -10.71 24.80 6.05
C ARG A 214 -11.82 23.83 6.49
N ASN A 215 -13.01 23.98 5.92
CA ASN A 215 -14.15 23.14 6.27
C ASN A 215 -14.11 21.75 5.60
N SER A 216 -13.08 20.96 5.94
CA SER A 216 -12.93 19.59 5.45
C SER A 216 -12.07 18.75 6.40
N GLY A 217 -12.30 17.43 6.40
CA GLY A 217 -11.56 16.47 7.22
C GLY A 217 -10.18 16.11 6.67
N LEU A 218 -9.76 14.87 6.92
CA LEU A 218 -8.50 14.33 6.41
C LEU A 218 -8.48 14.34 4.87
N GLY A 219 -7.38 14.82 4.30
CA GLY A 219 -7.17 14.83 2.85
C GLY A 219 -5.68 14.75 2.52
N ILE A 220 -5.34 14.05 1.46
CA ILE A 220 -3.94 13.90 1.04
C ILE A 220 -3.68 14.54 -0.32
N THR A 221 -4.62 14.43 -1.26
CA THR A 221 -4.42 14.87 -2.66
C THR A 221 -4.16 16.38 -2.77
N THR A 222 -5.09 17.20 -2.28
CA THR A 222 -4.94 18.65 -2.33
C THR A 222 -3.74 19.13 -1.51
N PRO A 223 -3.56 18.68 -0.25
CA PRO A 223 -2.36 19.00 0.51
C PRO A 223 -1.04 18.65 -0.17
N THR A 224 -0.99 17.51 -0.87
CA THR A 224 0.24 17.10 -1.60
C THR A 224 0.50 18.03 -2.80
N ALA A 225 -0.52 18.42 -3.54
CA ALA A 225 -0.41 19.42 -4.61
C ALA A 225 0.01 20.79 -4.05
N ASP A 226 -0.54 21.17 -2.90
CA ASP A 226 -0.21 22.43 -2.23
C ASP A 226 1.25 22.47 -1.75
N VAL A 227 1.80 21.35 -1.21
CA VAL A 227 3.25 21.24 -0.85
C VAL A 227 4.12 21.56 -2.05
N LEU A 228 3.85 20.93 -3.20
CA LEU A 228 4.65 21.16 -4.40
C LEU A 228 4.48 22.59 -4.91
N THR A 229 3.24 23.08 -5.00
CA THR A 229 2.95 24.43 -5.50
C THR A 229 3.61 25.48 -4.61
N TYR A 230 3.52 25.35 -3.28
CA TYR A 230 4.21 26.22 -2.33
C TYR A 230 5.73 26.22 -2.55
N THR A 231 6.31 25.03 -2.74
CA THR A 231 7.78 24.91 -2.95
C THR A 231 8.24 25.60 -4.22
N VAL A 232 7.40 25.61 -5.28
CA VAL A 232 7.75 26.20 -6.58
C VAL A 232 7.42 27.70 -6.63
N THR A 233 6.27 28.12 -6.07
CA THR A 233 5.75 29.49 -6.22
C THR A 233 5.95 30.36 -4.98
N ALA A 234 6.28 29.76 -3.83
CA ALA A 234 6.31 30.41 -2.52
C ALA A 234 5.00 31.15 -2.14
N ASP A 235 3.84 30.75 -2.73
CA ASP A 235 2.53 31.31 -2.43
C ASP A 235 2.08 30.94 -1.01
N PRO A 236 1.99 31.91 -0.06
CA PRO A 236 1.62 31.62 1.33
C PRO A 236 0.24 30.97 1.49
N ALA A 237 -0.69 31.19 0.55
CA ALA A 237 -2.02 30.61 0.57
C ALA A 237 -2.00 29.07 0.46
N ARG A 238 -0.93 28.50 -0.08
CA ARG A 238 -0.70 27.07 -0.20
C ARG A 238 -0.15 26.44 1.07
N PHE A 239 0.40 27.23 1.99
CA PHE A 239 0.90 26.74 3.28
C PHE A 239 -0.22 26.78 4.31
N ASN A 240 -1.00 25.70 4.38
CA ASN A 240 -2.21 25.61 5.17
C ASN A 240 -2.18 24.39 6.13
N TRP A 241 -3.27 24.19 6.85
CA TRP A 241 -3.42 23.07 7.79
C TRP A 241 -3.18 21.70 7.12
N GLY A 242 -3.70 21.51 5.91
CA GLY A 242 -3.54 20.27 5.14
C GLY A 242 -2.10 20.00 4.71
N THR A 243 -1.37 21.05 4.32
CA THR A 243 0.07 20.98 4.00
C THR A 243 0.87 20.47 5.20
N LEU A 244 0.60 20.99 6.40
CA LEU A 244 1.23 20.54 7.64
C LEU A 244 0.79 19.13 8.03
N LEU A 245 -0.44 18.72 7.72
CA LEU A 245 -0.91 17.35 7.93
C LEU A 245 -0.04 16.34 7.16
N VAL A 246 0.20 16.54 5.86
CA VAL A 246 0.97 15.58 5.07
C VAL A 246 2.47 15.61 5.40
N LEU A 247 3.03 16.77 5.75
CA LEU A 247 4.39 16.86 6.27
C LEU A 247 4.52 16.18 7.63
N GLY A 248 3.53 16.37 8.51
CA GLY A 248 3.44 15.66 9.78
C GLY A 248 3.38 14.15 9.61
N LEU A 249 2.62 13.66 8.63
CA LEU A 249 2.52 12.24 8.31
C LEU A 249 3.89 11.64 7.95
N LEU A 250 4.69 12.36 7.15
CA LEU A 250 6.06 11.97 6.83
C LEU A 250 6.94 11.90 8.08
N VAL A 251 6.93 12.96 8.90
CA VAL A 251 7.73 13.03 10.13
C VAL A 251 7.33 11.95 11.12
N GLY A 252 6.03 11.76 11.33
CA GLY A 252 5.50 10.75 12.26
C GLY A 252 5.87 9.32 11.85
N SER A 253 5.76 9.00 10.55
CA SER A 253 6.15 7.69 10.04
C SER A 253 7.66 7.46 10.13
N PHE A 254 8.49 8.49 9.89
CA PHE A 254 9.94 8.43 10.06
C PHE A 254 10.32 8.14 11.53
N ILE A 255 9.72 8.88 12.47
CA ILE A 255 9.96 8.68 13.91
C ILE A 255 9.57 7.26 14.31
N ALA A 256 8.39 6.80 13.89
CA ALA A 256 7.90 5.45 14.21
C ALA A 256 8.80 4.37 13.62
N ALA A 257 9.24 4.50 12.35
CA ALA A 257 10.12 3.55 11.68
C ALA A 257 11.51 3.49 12.34
N LYS A 258 12.06 4.64 12.76
CA LYS A 258 13.32 4.69 13.52
C LYS A 258 13.19 4.02 14.89
N ALA A 259 12.13 4.32 15.63
CA ALA A 259 11.88 3.76 16.97
C ALA A 259 11.66 2.24 16.93
N SER A 260 11.02 1.72 15.88
CA SER A 260 10.80 0.28 15.71
C SER A 260 11.96 -0.49 15.09
N GLY A 261 13.00 0.20 14.59
CA GLY A 261 14.12 -0.43 13.87
C GLY A 261 13.75 -0.85 12.45
N GLU A 262 12.71 -0.26 11.87
CA GLU A 262 12.20 -0.57 10.53
C GLU A 262 12.63 0.47 9.45
N PHE A 263 13.39 1.49 9.84
CA PHE A 263 13.92 2.49 8.91
C PHE A 263 15.15 1.97 8.17
N ARG A 264 15.07 1.92 6.83
CA ARG A 264 16.21 1.64 5.96
C ARG A 264 15.98 2.32 4.61
N ILE A 265 16.99 2.95 4.05
CA ILE A 265 16.95 3.45 2.68
C ILE A 265 17.00 2.25 1.74
N ARG A 266 15.95 2.07 0.94
CA ARG A 266 15.76 0.98 -0.01
C ARG A 266 15.61 1.55 -1.39
N VAL A 267 16.61 1.32 -2.24
CA VAL A 267 16.63 1.79 -3.62
C VAL A 267 16.00 0.69 -4.50
N PRO A 268 14.94 1.01 -5.24
CA PRO A 268 14.31 0.05 -6.14
C PRO A 268 15.15 -0.20 -7.39
N ASP A 269 14.91 -1.33 -8.05
CA ASP A 269 15.40 -1.60 -9.40
C ASP A 269 14.78 -0.65 -10.44
N ALA A 270 15.34 -0.60 -11.64
CA ALA A 270 14.90 0.30 -12.70
C ALA A 270 13.42 0.07 -13.08
N THR A 271 12.96 -1.18 -13.12
CA THR A 271 11.58 -1.55 -13.45
C THR A 271 10.61 -1.02 -12.40
N THR A 272 10.92 -1.22 -11.12
CA THR A 272 10.12 -0.71 -9.99
C THR A 272 10.12 0.81 -9.97
N THR A 273 11.25 1.45 -10.30
CA THR A 273 11.34 2.92 -10.41
C THR A 273 10.40 3.45 -11.48
N VAL A 274 10.41 2.89 -12.70
CA VAL A 274 9.51 3.30 -13.79
C VAL A 274 8.04 3.07 -13.40
N ARG A 275 7.73 1.92 -12.81
CA ARG A 275 6.37 1.65 -12.30
C ARG A 275 5.92 2.67 -11.25
N SER A 276 6.81 3.08 -10.34
CA SER A 276 6.53 4.08 -9.32
C SER A 276 6.26 5.47 -9.93
N ILE A 277 7.04 5.85 -10.94
CA ILE A 277 6.86 7.11 -11.68
C ILE A 277 5.51 7.14 -12.39
N VAL A 278 5.24 6.13 -13.23
CA VAL A 278 3.98 6.03 -13.99
C VAL A 278 2.78 5.91 -13.04
N GLY A 279 2.91 5.06 -12.01
CA GLY A 279 1.87 4.91 -11.00
C GLY A 279 1.57 6.21 -10.25
N GLY A 280 2.60 6.98 -9.88
CA GLY A 280 2.45 8.29 -9.25
C GLY A 280 1.71 9.30 -10.14
N LEU A 281 2.07 9.39 -11.44
CA LEU A 281 1.36 10.24 -12.41
C LEU A 281 -0.13 9.85 -12.51
N MET A 282 -0.42 8.56 -12.67
CA MET A 282 -1.80 8.06 -12.72
C MET A 282 -2.57 8.37 -11.44
N MET A 283 -1.92 8.23 -10.28
CA MET A 283 -2.54 8.55 -8.99
C MET A 283 -2.98 10.00 -8.90
N GLY A 284 -2.16 10.97 -9.31
CA GLY A 284 -2.49 12.39 -9.20
C GLY A 284 -3.61 12.81 -10.16
N VAL A 285 -3.57 12.32 -11.40
CA VAL A 285 -4.66 12.53 -12.38
C VAL A 285 -5.95 11.90 -11.85
N GLY A 286 -5.89 10.61 -11.48
CA GLY A 286 -7.06 9.86 -11.04
C GLY A 286 -7.70 10.43 -9.77
N ALA A 287 -6.90 10.76 -8.74
CA ALA A 287 -7.40 11.35 -7.51
C ALA A 287 -8.00 12.75 -7.72
N SER A 288 -7.44 13.54 -8.65
CA SER A 288 -7.97 14.86 -8.96
C SER A 288 -9.33 14.79 -9.66
N LEU A 289 -9.50 13.87 -10.62
CA LEU A 289 -10.79 13.62 -11.27
C LEU A 289 -11.82 13.04 -10.31
N ALA A 290 -11.42 12.04 -9.50
CA ALA A 290 -12.33 11.39 -8.54
C ALA A 290 -12.69 12.26 -7.33
N GLY A 291 -12.15 13.49 -7.23
CA GLY A 291 -12.37 14.38 -6.09
C GLY A 291 -11.58 14.05 -4.83
N GLY A 292 -10.83 12.93 -4.81
CA GLY A 292 -10.01 12.52 -3.66
C GLY A 292 -9.34 11.17 -3.86
N CYS A 293 -8.40 10.85 -2.97
CA CYS A 293 -7.72 9.56 -2.89
C CYS A 293 -8.49 8.58 -1.98
N THR A 294 -7.88 7.46 -1.62
CA THR A 294 -8.45 6.48 -0.67
C THR A 294 -8.70 7.05 0.73
N VAL A 295 -8.04 8.11 1.16
CA VAL A 295 -8.35 8.80 2.42
C VAL A 295 -9.54 9.73 2.23
N GLY A 296 -9.49 10.63 1.24
CA GLY A 296 -10.58 11.57 0.98
C GLY A 296 -11.88 10.85 0.64
N ASN A 297 -11.90 10.08 -0.45
CA ASN A 297 -13.11 9.34 -0.86
C ASN A 297 -13.38 8.12 0.03
N GLY A 298 -12.33 7.32 0.35
CA GLY A 298 -12.51 6.03 0.99
C GLY A 298 -12.66 6.04 2.50
N MET A 299 -12.35 7.14 3.17
CA MET A 299 -12.51 7.26 4.62
C MET A 299 -13.43 8.43 4.98
N VAL A 300 -13.26 9.59 4.36
CA VAL A 300 -14.02 10.82 4.70
C VAL A 300 -15.37 10.85 3.99
N GLU A 301 -15.37 10.84 2.67
CA GLU A 301 -16.60 10.92 1.88
C GLU A 301 -17.54 9.71 2.11
N THR A 302 -16.97 8.50 2.24
CA THR A 302 -17.78 7.31 2.60
C THR A 302 -18.41 7.43 3.98
N SER A 303 -17.72 8.05 4.94
CA SER A 303 -18.25 8.28 6.31
C SER A 303 -19.35 9.34 6.36
N LEU A 304 -19.37 10.25 5.41
CA LEU A 304 -20.44 11.23 5.19
C LEU A 304 -21.58 10.66 4.34
N PHE A 305 -21.46 9.40 3.91
CA PHE A 305 -22.42 8.74 3.02
C PHE A 305 -22.64 9.46 1.69
N SER A 306 -21.59 10.17 1.17
CA SER A 306 -21.67 10.85 -0.11
C SER A 306 -21.69 9.85 -1.27
N TYR A 307 -22.46 10.17 -2.33
CA TYR A 307 -22.46 9.38 -3.57
C TYR A 307 -21.05 9.32 -4.17
N GLN A 308 -20.33 10.44 -4.16
CA GLN A 308 -18.95 10.52 -4.65
C GLN A 308 -18.05 9.50 -3.95
N GLY A 309 -18.08 9.43 -2.61
CA GLY A 309 -17.21 8.55 -1.84
C GLY A 309 -17.41 7.07 -2.16
N TRP A 310 -18.66 6.59 -2.09
CA TRP A 310 -18.98 5.18 -2.35
C TRP A 310 -18.74 4.79 -3.80
N PHE A 311 -19.12 5.65 -4.73
CA PHE A 311 -18.90 5.41 -6.16
C PHE A 311 -17.42 5.43 -6.52
N ALA A 312 -16.65 6.38 -5.99
CA ALA A 312 -15.20 6.42 -6.16
C ALA A 312 -14.52 5.14 -5.63
N MET A 313 -14.91 4.67 -4.45
CA MET A 313 -14.37 3.45 -3.88
C MET A 313 -14.68 2.21 -4.71
N LEU A 314 -15.86 2.13 -5.31
CA LEU A 314 -16.21 1.06 -6.24
C LEU A 314 -15.24 1.06 -7.45
N PHE A 315 -15.07 2.20 -8.11
CA PHE A 315 -14.20 2.28 -9.29
C PHE A 315 -12.71 2.17 -8.94
N ILE A 316 -12.27 2.67 -7.80
CA ILE A 316 -10.92 2.42 -7.26
C ILE A 316 -10.72 0.91 -7.05
N ALA A 317 -11.68 0.22 -6.47
CA ALA A 317 -11.59 -1.23 -6.24
C ALA A 317 -11.55 -2.01 -7.56
N LEU A 318 -12.33 -1.60 -8.57
CA LEU A 318 -12.27 -2.19 -9.92
C LEU A 318 -10.91 -1.93 -10.58
N GLY A 319 -10.38 -0.71 -10.48
CA GLY A 319 -9.04 -0.37 -10.97
C GLY A 319 -7.93 -1.18 -10.29
N ILE A 320 -8.01 -1.36 -8.97
CA ILE A 320 -7.11 -2.24 -8.21
C ILE A 320 -7.21 -3.68 -8.72
N GLY A 321 -8.43 -4.19 -8.92
CA GLY A 321 -8.68 -5.54 -9.43
C GLY A 321 -8.11 -5.77 -10.82
N ALA A 322 -8.32 -4.82 -11.73
CA ALA A 322 -7.75 -4.84 -13.07
C ALA A 322 -6.22 -4.79 -13.04
N GLY A 323 -5.64 -3.83 -12.31
CA GLY A 323 -4.18 -3.70 -12.17
C GLY A 323 -3.55 -4.93 -11.52
N ALA A 324 -4.18 -5.49 -10.49
CA ALA A 324 -3.70 -6.71 -9.85
C ALA A 324 -3.69 -7.89 -10.82
N ARG A 325 -4.72 -8.05 -11.66
CA ARG A 325 -4.76 -9.11 -12.66
C ARG A 325 -3.78 -8.91 -13.81
N TRP A 326 -3.51 -7.65 -14.22
CA TRP A 326 -2.62 -7.38 -15.35
C TRP A 326 -1.15 -7.44 -14.96
N TRP A 327 -0.78 -6.95 -13.77
CA TRP A 327 0.62 -6.79 -13.37
C TRP A 327 1.08 -7.74 -12.26
N ILE A 328 0.15 -8.35 -11.51
CA ILE A 328 0.45 -9.24 -10.38
C ILE A 328 -0.17 -10.63 -10.63
N LYS A 329 -0.27 -11.10 -11.88
CA LYS A 329 -0.80 -12.46 -12.15
C LYS A 329 0.00 -13.49 -11.36
N PRO A 330 -0.66 -14.39 -10.59
CA PRO A 330 0.00 -15.62 -10.20
C PRO A 330 0.40 -16.35 -11.48
N ALA A 331 1.60 -16.90 -11.54
CA ALA A 331 2.02 -17.72 -12.67
C ALA A 331 0.96 -18.82 -12.85
N THR A 332 0.27 -18.80 -13.98
CA THR A 332 -0.57 -19.93 -14.40
C THR A 332 0.37 -21.12 -14.44
N ALA A 333 -0.03 -22.24 -13.84
CA ALA A 333 0.74 -23.48 -13.81
C ALA A 333 1.31 -23.72 -15.21
N ALA A 334 2.57 -23.43 -15.40
CA ALA A 334 3.31 -23.84 -16.57
C ALA A 334 3.39 -25.36 -16.52
N ALA A 335 3.00 -25.97 -17.61
CA ALA A 335 3.04 -27.37 -17.84
C ALA A 335 4.28 -28.03 -17.22
N SER A 336 4.02 -29.15 -16.52
CA SER A 336 4.94 -30.25 -16.19
C SER A 336 6.43 -29.94 -16.36
N ALA A 337 7.08 -29.71 -15.21
CA ALA A 337 8.54 -29.69 -15.14
C ALA A 337 9.10 -30.97 -15.77
N PRO A 338 10.12 -30.90 -16.61
CA PRO A 338 10.80 -32.09 -17.07
C PRO A 338 11.44 -32.77 -15.84
N THR A 339 11.08 -34.01 -15.61
CA THR A 339 11.71 -34.88 -14.62
C THR A 339 13.22 -34.87 -14.86
N ARG A 340 13.97 -34.18 -14.02
CA ARG A 340 15.44 -34.31 -14.01
C ARG A 340 15.76 -35.62 -13.32
N THR A 341 16.04 -36.65 -14.12
CA THR A 341 16.76 -37.83 -13.68
C THR A 341 18.16 -37.41 -13.25
N TYR A 342 18.44 -37.48 -11.96
CA TYR A 342 19.81 -37.47 -11.46
C TYR A 342 20.46 -38.80 -11.85
N SER A 343 21.37 -38.76 -12.82
CA SER A 343 22.32 -39.85 -13.01
C SER A 343 23.42 -39.71 -11.94
N THR A 344 23.41 -40.64 -11.01
CA THR A 344 24.58 -40.89 -10.15
C THR A 344 25.70 -41.45 -11.03
N ASP A 345 26.61 -40.61 -11.43
CA ASP A 345 27.93 -41.07 -11.88
C ASP A 345 28.99 -40.51 -10.94
N GLU A 346 29.56 -41.47 -10.24
CA GLU A 346 30.75 -41.30 -9.41
C GLU A 346 31.96 -40.91 -10.27
N SER A 347 32.61 -39.82 -9.94
CA SER A 347 34.06 -39.71 -9.89
C SER A 347 34.47 -38.28 -9.55
N ILE A 348 34.65 -38.01 -8.26
CA ILE A 348 35.35 -36.82 -7.80
C ILE A 348 36.76 -37.25 -7.44
N THR A 349 37.70 -37.03 -8.36
CA THR A 349 39.12 -37.02 -8.00
C THR A 349 39.45 -35.64 -7.45
N ASN A 350 39.98 -35.68 -6.22
CA ASN A 350 40.64 -34.56 -5.52
C ASN A 350 41.76 -33.93 -6.36
N ASN A 351 41.84 -32.60 -6.32
CA ASN A 351 43.06 -31.81 -6.09
C ASN A 351 42.83 -30.40 -6.66
N VAL A 352 42.90 -29.41 -5.82
CA VAL A 352 43.84 -28.28 -5.90
C VAL A 352 43.55 -27.29 -4.77
N PRO A 353 44.48 -26.89 -3.95
CA PRO A 353 44.38 -25.76 -3.04
C PRO A 353 44.67 -24.48 -3.83
N VAL A 354 43.71 -23.56 -3.90
CA VAL A 354 43.94 -22.23 -4.44
C VAL A 354 44.10 -21.26 -3.28
N SER A 355 45.31 -20.72 -3.16
CA SER A 355 45.65 -19.63 -2.28
C SER A 355 44.94 -18.33 -2.65
N ALA A 356 44.55 -17.59 -1.62
CA ALA A 356 43.67 -16.42 -1.68
C ALA A 356 44.39 -15.10 -2.04
N GLU A 357 45.43 -15.09 -2.84
CA GLU A 357 46.20 -13.85 -3.06
C GLU A 357 46.35 -13.33 -4.50
N ASP A 358 45.80 -13.98 -5.52
CA ASP A 358 46.02 -13.54 -6.91
C ASP A 358 44.77 -13.30 -7.73
N ARG A 359 43.87 -12.40 -7.33
CA ARG A 359 42.81 -11.85 -8.22
C ARG A 359 42.34 -10.45 -7.87
N ILE A 360 43.29 -9.52 -7.83
CA ILE A 360 43.01 -8.11 -8.02
C ILE A 360 43.92 -7.62 -9.13
N LEU A 361 43.33 -7.19 -10.25
CA LEU A 361 43.89 -6.59 -11.46
C LEU A 361 43.72 -7.51 -12.69
N ASP A 362 42.79 -7.10 -13.51
CA ASP A 362 42.62 -7.22 -14.95
C ASP A 362 41.21 -7.66 -15.39
N THR A 363 40.26 -6.71 -15.26
CA THR A 363 39.12 -6.69 -16.16
C THR A 363 39.15 -5.40 -16.96
N PRO A 364 39.27 -5.47 -18.30
CA PRO A 364 39.24 -4.27 -19.13
C PRO A 364 37.83 -3.68 -19.10
N VAL A 365 37.76 -2.40 -18.75
CA VAL A 365 36.58 -1.57 -18.89
C VAL A 365 36.19 -1.49 -20.37
N SER A 366 35.09 -2.07 -20.75
CA SER A 366 34.54 -1.97 -22.09
C SER A 366 33.92 -0.60 -22.32
N PRO A 367 34.28 0.14 -23.39
CA PRO A 367 33.75 1.46 -23.63
C PRO A 367 32.38 1.41 -24.28
N ALA A 368 31.51 2.31 -23.81
CA ALA A 368 30.34 2.88 -24.47
C ALA A 368 29.29 1.91 -25.03
N ALA A 369 28.26 1.70 -24.22
CA ALA A 369 26.99 1.21 -24.75
C ALA A 369 26.36 2.27 -25.67
N ASN A 370 26.27 1.95 -26.96
CA ASN A 370 25.48 2.70 -27.93
C ASN A 370 24.01 2.73 -27.52
N PHE A 371 23.48 3.91 -27.23
CA PHE A 371 22.05 4.14 -27.14
C PHE A 371 21.40 4.06 -28.54
N GLY A 372 21.10 2.87 -28.99
CA GLY A 372 20.19 2.64 -30.09
C GLY A 372 18.76 2.72 -29.57
N VAL A 373 18.01 3.73 -30.02
CA VAL A 373 16.54 3.80 -29.80
C VAL A 373 15.91 2.68 -30.62
N ALA A 374 15.72 1.53 -30.00
CA ALA A 374 14.89 0.47 -30.55
C ALA A 374 13.44 0.76 -30.17
N THR A 375 12.61 1.17 -31.11
CA THR A 375 11.14 1.13 -31.07
C THR A 375 10.69 -0.33 -31.04
N GLY A 376 10.90 -1.00 -29.94
CA GLY A 376 10.38 -2.33 -29.64
C GLY A 376 9.46 -2.21 -28.43
N VAL A 377 8.25 -2.74 -28.56
CA VAL A 377 7.35 -2.99 -27.44
C VAL A 377 8.15 -3.71 -26.36
N ILE A 378 8.42 -3.05 -25.23
CA ILE A 378 9.10 -3.66 -24.09
C ILE A 378 8.14 -4.68 -23.49
N THR A 379 8.19 -5.90 -23.99
CA THR A 379 7.60 -7.04 -23.30
C THR A 379 8.50 -7.31 -22.11
N LEU A 380 8.09 -6.84 -20.93
CA LEU A 380 8.75 -7.13 -19.65
C LEU A 380 8.60 -8.64 -19.40
N ALA A 381 9.50 -9.45 -19.94
CA ALA A 381 9.59 -10.85 -19.60
C ALA A 381 9.85 -10.95 -18.10
N LYS A 382 8.93 -11.60 -17.37
CA LYS A 382 9.12 -11.92 -15.95
C LYS A 382 10.30 -12.89 -15.89
N PRO A 383 11.39 -12.62 -15.13
CA PRO A 383 12.46 -13.59 -14.94
C PRO A 383 11.89 -14.89 -14.38
N ASP A 384 12.38 -16.03 -14.86
CA ASP A 384 11.90 -17.33 -14.45
C ASP A 384 12.10 -17.52 -12.93
N VAL A 385 11.11 -18.05 -12.24
CA VAL A 385 11.16 -18.23 -10.77
C VAL A 385 12.31 -19.16 -10.38
N SER A 386 12.73 -20.05 -11.27
CA SER A 386 13.86 -20.95 -11.05
C SER A 386 15.22 -20.24 -10.93
N GLU A 387 15.38 -19.04 -11.54
CA GLU A 387 16.60 -18.24 -11.42
C GLU A 387 16.74 -17.55 -10.05
N LYS A 388 15.65 -17.37 -9.30
CA LYS A 388 15.63 -16.70 -8.00
C LYS A 388 15.78 -17.65 -6.82
N LEU A 389 15.59 -18.95 -7.03
CA LEU A 389 15.75 -19.97 -6.02
C LEU A 389 17.19 -20.52 -6.07
N THR A 390 17.99 -20.21 -5.06
CA THR A 390 19.33 -20.77 -4.90
C THR A 390 19.31 -21.94 -3.93
N PRO A 391 19.82 -23.13 -4.31
CA PRO A 391 19.93 -24.26 -3.39
C PRO A 391 21.01 -23.93 -2.33
N LEU A 392 20.66 -24.04 -1.05
CA LEU A 392 21.59 -23.91 0.08
C LEU A 392 22.15 -25.27 0.55
N ALA A 393 21.30 -26.29 0.53
CA ALA A 393 21.59 -27.66 0.92
C ALA A 393 20.52 -28.58 0.30
N PRO A 394 20.69 -29.91 0.33
CA PRO A 394 19.65 -30.84 -0.07
C PRO A 394 18.34 -30.57 0.71
N GLY A 395 17.23 -30.33 -0.01
CA GLY A 395 15.94 -30.00 0.58
C GLY A 395 15.85 -28.59 1.22
N ARG A 396 16.83 -27.70 0.98
CA ARG A 396 16.81 -26.33 1.52
C ARG A 396 17.18 -25.31 0.44
N PHE A 397 16.29 -24.36 0.21
CA PHE A 397 16.38 -23.37 -0.86
C PHE A 397 16.26 -21.96 -0.30
N HIS A 398 16.93 -21.01 -0.96
CA HIS A 398 16.88 -19.59 -0.60
C HIS A 398 16.16 -18.78 -1.66
N LEU A 399 15.26 -17.92 -1.23
CA LEU A 399 14.57 -16.93 -2.04
C LEU A 399 14.97 -15.52 -1.58
N ASP A 400 15.69 -14.80 -2.42
CA ASP A 400 15.99 -13.39 -2.19
C ASP A 400 14.83 -12.52 -2.70
N ALA A 401 14.10 -11.91 -1.75
CA ALA A 401 13.03 -10.96 -2.00
C ALA A 401 13.35 -9.57 -1.44
N MET A 402 14.65 -9.29 -1.22
CA MET A 402 15.12 -7.98 -0.78
C MET A 402 14.88 -6.91 -1.85
N GLY A 403 14.54 -5.69 -1.42
CA GLY A 403 14.24 -4.57 -2.32
C GLY A 403 12.87 -4.64 -3.02
N MET A 404 12.12 -5.72 -2.86
CA MET A 404 10.81 -5.87 -3.48
C MET A 404 9.74 -5.08 -2.72
N VAL A 405 8.91 -4.34 -3.47
CA VAL A 405 7.75 -3.64 -2.90
C VAL A 405 6.60 -4.62 -2.71
N CYS A 406 5.86 -4.51 -1.59
CA CYS A 406 4.65 -5.31 -1.37
C CYS A 406 3.63 -5.17 -2.53
N PRO A 407 3.08 -6.29 -3.05
CA PRO A 407 3.01 -7.63 -2.47
C PRO A 407 4.05 -8.62 -3.01
N PHE A 408 5.00 -8.18 -3.80
CA PHE A 408 5.89 -9.07 -4.57
C PHE A 408 6.62 -10.13 -3.72
N PRO A 409 7.15 -9.86 -2.50
CA PRO A 409 7.76 -10.91 -1.68
C PRO A 409 6.83 -12.11 -1.43
N THR A 410 5.56 -11.84 -1.13
CA THR A 410 4.57 -12.91 -0.91
C THR A 410 4.17 -13.62 -2.20
N VAL A 411 4.13 -12.91 -3.33
CA VAL A 411 3.79 -13.50 -4.64
C VAL A 411 4.92 -14.42 -5.10
N GLU A 412 6.16 -13.94 -5.03
CA GLU A 412 7.35 -14.74 -5.38
C GLU A 412 7.47 -15.98 -4.47
N ALA A 413 7.23 -15.84 -3.16
CA ALA A 413 7.24 -16.97 -2.24
C ALA A 413 6.18 -18.02 -2.60
N LYS A 414 4.98 -17.60 -3.01
CA LYS A 414 3.91 -18.51 -3.46
C LYS A 414 4.28 -19.24 -4.75
N ASP A 415 4.90 -18.54 -5.68
CA ASP A 415 5.31 -19.13 -6.95
C ASP A 415 6.49 -20.08 -6.73
N ALA A 416 7.47 -19.68 -5.91
CA ALA A 416 8.66 -20.46 -5.59
C ALA A 416 8.35 -21.77 -4.86
N ILE A 417 7.47 -21.74 -3.84
CA ILE A 417 7.16 -22.96 -3.06
C ILE A 417 6.46 -24.04 -3.88
N ARG A 418 5.83 -23.67 -5.00
CA ARG A 418 5.18 -24.65 -5.90
C ARG A 418 6.18 -25.54 -6.60
N THR A 419 7.40 -25.05 -6.83
CA THR A 419 8.47 -25.78 -7.52
C THR A 419 9.24 -26.70 -6.59
N LEU A 420 9.07 -26.59 -5.27
CA LEU A 420 9.72 -27.41 -4.25
C LEU A 420 8.96 -28.72 -4.02
N GLU A 421 9.61 -29.71 -3.40
CA GLU A 421 8.98 -30.96 -2.97
C GLU A 421 8.39 -30.83 -1.55
N SER A 422 7.51 -31.77 -1.17
CA SER A 422 6.97 -31.81 0.20
C SER A 422 8.07 -32.18 1.18
N GLY A 423 8.21 -31.39 2.25
CA GLY A 423 9.28 -31.50 3.23
C GLY A 423 10.45 -30.55 2.99
N ASP A 424 10.55 -29.90 1.82
CA ASP A 424 11.59 -28.92 1.54
C ASP A 424 11.39 -27.63 2.35
N ASP A 425 12.50 -27.03 2.74
CA ASP A 425 12.56 -25.76 3.44
C ASP A 425 12.89 -24.61 2.47
N MET A 426 12.08 -23.58 2.48
CA MET A 426 12.34 -22.33 1.77
C MET A 426 12.70 -21.21 2.75
N VAL A 427 13.92 -20.70 2.67
CA VAL A 427 14.40 -19.55 3.42
C VAL A 427 14.15 -18.31 2.58
N ILE A 428 13.39 -17.36 3.10
CA ILE A 428 12.97 -16.14 2.39
C ILE A 428 13.58 -14.94 3.09
N ASP A 429 14.46 -14.20 2.40
CA ASP A 429 14.95 -12.91 2.87
C ASP A 429 14.13 -11.79 2.23
N PHE A 430 13.63 -10.87 3.04
CA PHE A 430 12.81 -9.76 2.58
C PHE A 430 12.95 -8.52 3.47
N ASP A 431 12.65 -7.34 2.92
CA ASP A 431 12.71 -6.04 3.62
C ASP A 431 11.40 -5.25 3.56
N CYS A 432 10.31 -5.88 3.12
CA CYS A 432 8.98 -5.28 3.13
C CYS A 432 8.32 -5.47 4.49
N THR A 433 8.05 -4.38 5.21
CA THR A 433 7.39 -4.41 6.54
C THR A 433 6.05 -5.15 6.55
N GLN A 434 5.25 -5.06 5.49
CA GLN A 434 4.00 -5.80 5.35
C GLN A 434 4.22 -7.31 5.14
N GLY A 435 5.37 -7.72 4.60
CA GLY A 435 5.76 -9.12 4.43
C GLY A 435 5.80 -9.88 5.74
N THR A 436 6.13 -9.21 6.85
CA THR A 436 6.21 -9.82 8.19
C THR A 436 4.85 -10.32 8.72
N GLU A 437 3.74 -9.83 8.19
CA GLU A 437 2.41 -10.37 8.46
C GLU A 437 1.89 -11.24 7.31
N ALA A 438 2.14 -10.81 6.06
CA ALA A 438 1.56 -11.44 4.89
C ALA A 438 2.15 -12.83 4.61
N ILE A 439 3.47 -13.00 4.78
CA ILE A 439 4.16 -14.28 4.50
C ILE A 439 3.78 -15.35 5.54
N PRO A 440 3.88 -15.13 6.87
CA PRO A 440 3.44 -16.12 7.86
C PRO A 440 1.95 -16.49 7.74
N GLN A 441 1.09 -15.49 7.49
CA GLN A 441 -0.34 -15.74 7.30
C GLN A 441 -0.61 -16.58 6.05
N TRP A 442 0.09 -16.29 4.96
CA TRP A 442 -0.04 -17.10 3.76
C TRP A 442 0.44 -18.52 3.99
N ALA A 443 1.60 -18.73 4.62
CA ALA A 443 2.13 -20.03 4.91
C ALA A 443 1.13 -20.87 5.74
N ALA A 444 0.58 -20.29 6.82
CA ALA A 444 -0.42 -20.94 7.65
C ALA A 444 -1.73 -21.25 6.89
N ASP A 445 -2.22 -20.32 6.05
CA ASP A 445 -3.44 -20.52 5.24
C ASP A 445 -3.27 -21.62 4.16
N ALA A 446 -2.04 -21.79 3.65
CA ALA A 446 -1.70 -22.81 2.67
C ALA A 446 -1.35 -24.17 3.31
N GLY A 447 -1.33 -24.27 4.64
CA GLY A 447 -1.00 -25.47 5.38
C GLY A 447 0.51 -25.75 5.44
N HIS A 448 1.35 -24.74 5.24
CA HIS A 448 2.80 -24.83 5.38
C HIS A 448 3.24 -24.49 6.80
N THR A 449 4.33 -25.07 7.25
CA THR A 449 4.90 -24.82 8.58
C THR A 449 5.94 -23.72 8.53
N VAL A 450 5.85 -22.74 9.44
CA VAL A 450 6.89 -21.74 9.67
C VAL A 450 7.79 -22.23 10.79
N LYS A 451 9.07 -22.51 10.47
CA LYS A 451 10.05 -23.02 11.44
C LYS A 451 10.82 -21.92 12.14
N ASP A 452 11.19 -20.90 11.41
CA ASP A 452 12.05 -19.83 11.91
C ASP A 452 11.61 -18.49 11.32
N PHE A 453 11.53 -17.46 12.17
CA PHE A 453 11.20 -16.11 11.74
C PHE A 453 11.91 -15.10 12.61
N GLN A 454 12.89 -14.40 12.05
CA GLN A 454 13.74 -13.46 12.78
C GLN A 454 14.03 -12.19 11.99
N GLN A 455 14.34 -11.13 12.72
CA GLN A 455 14.84 -9.90 12.15
C GLN A 455 16.37 -9.97 12.07
N THR A 456 16.92 -9.91 10.86
CA THR A 456 18.37 -10.04 10.59
C THR A 456 19.08 -8.71 10.53
N SER A 457 18.36 -7.63 10.20
CA SER A 457 18.93 -6.28 10.13
C SER A 457 17.85 -5.21 10.34
N ALA A 458 18.22 -3.93 10.32
CA ALA A 458 17.24 -2.84 10.25
C ALA A 458 16.39 -3.00 8.99
N ALA A 459 15.07 -3.17 9.18
CA ALA A 459 14.11 -3.47 8.13
C ALA A 459 14.52 -4.66 7.22
N GLY A 460 15.15 -5.69 7.76
CA GLY A 460 15.44 -6.93 7.08
C GLY A 460 15.00 -8.12 7.92
N TRP A 461 14.32 -9.08 7.29
CA TRP A 461 13.78 -10.27 7.96
C TRP A 461 14.08 -11.52 7.14
N THR A 462 14.30 -12.62 7.86
CA THR A 462 14.42 -13.97 7.30
C THR A 462 13.31 -14.85 7.89
N ILE A 463 12.61 -15.59 7.04
CA ILE A 463 11.60 -16.57 7.44
C ILE A 463 11.85 -17.89 6.73
N THR A 464 11.78 -18.99 7.46
CA THR A 464 11.88 -20.36 6.90
C THR A 464 10.50 -20.99 6.87
N VAL A 465 10.06 -21.39 5.68
CA VAL A 465 8.77 -22.04 5.44
C VAL A 465 9.00 -23.42 4.87
N THR A 466 8.48 -24.44 5.57
CA THR A 466 8.52 -25.85 5.09
C THR A 466 7.27 -26.12 4.26
N LYS A 467 7.45 -26.76 3.12
CA LYS A 467 6.32 -27.18 2.27
C LYS A 467 5.69 -28.46 2.81
N ASP A 468 4.59 -28.33 3.59
CA ASP A 468 3.84 -29.46 4.15
C ASP A 468 2.48 -29.68 3.48
N GLY A 469 1.85 -28.64 2.93
CA GLY A 469 0.53 -28.68 2.32
C GLY A 469 0.54 -28.88 0.80
N GLN A 470 -0.51 -29.49 0.26
CA GLN A 470 -0.78 -29.39 -1.18
C GLN A 470 -1.13 -27.92 -1.48
N SER A 471 -0.36 -27.28 -2.37
CA SER A 471 -0.67 -25.93 -2.88
C SER A 471 -2.04 -25.96 -3.58
N ARG A 472 -3.08 -25.48 -2.89
CA ARG A 472 -4.40 -25.22 -3.49
C ARG A 472 -4.39 -23.96 -4.33
#